data_46f248c71b7f6370dab8fbae789d5d3c
#
_entry.id   46f248c71b7f6370dab8fbae789d5d3c
#
_cell.length_a   1.000
_cell.length_b   1.000
_cell.length_c   1.000
_cell.angle_alpha   90.00
_cell.angle_beta   90.00
_cell.angle_gamma   90.00
#
_symmetry.space_group_name_H-M   'P 1'
#
loop_
_entity.id
_entity.type
_entity.pdbx_description
1 polymer ?
#
loop_
_entity_poly.entity_id
_entity_poly.type
_entity_poly.pdbx_seq_one_letter_code
_entity_poly.pdbx_strand_id
1 'polypeptide(L)'
;MQIDENKPCLVQTGQGFSVKYKEKFLYSKYAPQKAIISVIQKIDVLQDSLVLCFSPLLGYGLLELLQKLPENCLVLGIEKDDELFDFSTAELKKLNIAGGFRLLSGKEATAFQNQLAETFNGEFKRVVRLDFSAAVNLNRTFYDEFFLLCQNIVNQFWKNRLTLVKFGRNYSGNLFKNLRFFPESSIFFKVEKPILVVGAGESARETLSSIKKNAKNFYIIAVDASLQTFRSIGIKIDAAVCEESQSIIAGCFKGCKDSFDTLFLSLTANPNVAKLAPQKNVFYIPIYSNAKFLKNLIEKKIEIESFLPLGSVGLSALQIAIKLRAEKSVPIFVTGLDFSYSLGASHIKSSFHENSRREKSYRLKGIENFSCSLEKSAIKETGKNGVSVYTNPSLIAYRTLFVDRFGNEKNIFDAGKTGLELRLPKTDTEQMLVIAKKLSGCVRHGAKKLSDKQKCVEEYFSEEKKVLLELKEILTGKTKLSEAERNERILEIINPREYLYLHFPDGTKANLSLGFLKRVRTELEYFLKIFSD
;
A
#
# COMPACT_ATOMS: atom_id res chain seq x y z
N MET A 1 -39.90 -30.45 -31.77
CA MET A 1 -39.53 -29.36 -30.83
C MET A 1 -38.35 -28.64 -31.43
N GLN A 2 -38.52 -27.42 -31.88
CA GLN A 2 -37.36 -26.58 -32.22
C GLN A 2 -36.58 -26.31 -30.93
N ILE A 3 -35.34 -26.77 -30.88
CA ILE A 3 -34.44 -26.48 -29.75
C ILE A 3 -34.14 -24.99 -29.84
N ASP A 4 -34.55 -24.24 -28.83
CA ASP A 4 -34.20 -22.83 -28.71
C ASP A 4 -32.69 -22.74 -28.53
N GLU A 5 -31.96 -22.36 -29.58
CA GLU A 5 -30.49 -22.31 -29.60
C GLU A 5 -29.91 -21.34 -28.58
N ASN A 6 -30.74 -20.46 -28.02
CA ASN A 6 -30.38 -19.49 -27.00
C ASN A 6 -30.51 -20.03 -25.56
N LYS A 7 -30.95 -21.28 -25.36
CA LYS A 7 -31.05 -21.90 -24.04
C LYS A 7 -30.09 -23.08 -23.90
N PRO A 8 -29.43 -23.21 -22.71
CA PRO A 8 -28.56 -24.34 -22.46
C PRO A 8 -29.39 -25.66 -22.42
N CYS A 9 -28.93 -26.67 -23.11
CA CYS A 9 -29.57 -27.97 -23.11
C CYS A 9 -28.60 -29.11 -22.80
N LEU A 10 -29.12 -30.14 -22.12
CA LEU A 10 -28.39 -31.37 -21.85
C LEU A 10 -28.32 -32.22 -23.12
N VAL A 11 -27.13 -32.72 -23.41
CA VAL A 11 -26.88 -33.65 -24.53
C VAL A 11 -26.25 -34.90 -23.96
N GLN A 12 -26.89 -36.03 -24.17
CA GLN A 12 -26.35 -37.33 -23.76
C GLN A 12 -25.10 -37.66 -24.56
N THR A 13 -24.09 -38.14 -23.89
CA THR A 13 -22.82 -38.59 -24.47
C THR A 13 -22.55 -40.05 -24.10
N GLY A 14 -21.48 -40.64 -24.60
CA GLY A 14 -21.13 -42.03 -24.24
C GLY A 14 -20.78 -42.23 -22.74
N GLN A 15 -20.42 -41.15 -22.02
CA GLN A 15 -20.01 -41.21 -20.62
C GLN A 15 -20.64 -40.05 -19.77
N GLY A 16 -22.00 -39.95 -19.84
CA GLY A 16 -22.76 -38.94 -19.09
C GLY A 16 -23.31 -37.83 -19.98
N PHE A 17 -23.51 -36.63 -19.44
CA PHE A 17 -24.12 -35.51 -20.13
C PHE A 17 -23.15 -34.40 -20.41
N SER A 18 -23.23 -33.80 -21.61
CA SER A 18 -22.62 -32.52 -21.92
C SER A 18 -23.70 -31.43 -22.00
N VAL A 19 -23.29 -30.16 -22.02
CA VAL A 19 -24.18 -29.02 -22.19
C VAL A 19 -23.89 -28.39 -23.56
N LYS A 20 -24.93 -28.20 -24.40
CA LYS A 20 -24.85 -27.43 -25.64
C LYS A 20 -25.51 -26.06 -25.43
N TYR A 21 -24.80 -24.99 -25.78
CA TYR A 21 -25.26 -23.61 -25.65
C TYR A 21 -24.62 -22.72 -26.72
N LYS A 22 -25.38 -21.89 -27.39
CA LYS A 22 -24.90 -21.02 -28.49
C LYS A 22 -24.01 -21.83 -29.45
N GLU A 23 -24.56 -22.95 -29.92
CA GLU A 23 -23.91 -23.92 -30.84
C GLU A 23 -22.62 -24.57 -30.34
N LYS A 24 -22.18 -24.29 -29.13
CA LYS A 24 -20.94 -24.84 -28.55
C LYS A 24 -21.24 -25.90 -27.50
N PHE A 25 -20.38 -26.93 -27.46
CA PHE A 25 -20.37 -27.89 -26.37
C PHE A 25 -19.49 -27.33 -25.23
N LEU A 26 -20.07 -27.25 -24.07
CA LEU A 26 -19.39 -26.67 -22.88
C LEU A 26 -18.58 -27.71 -22.10
N TYR A 27 -18.81 -28.99 -22.34
CA TYR A 27 -17.98 -30.11 -21.94
C TYR A 27 -17.64 -30.99 -23.14
N SER A 28 -16.72 -31.95 -22.95
CA SER A 28 -16.38 -32.92 -23.98
C SER A 28 -17.60 -33.69 -24.49
N LYS A 29 -17.69 -33.96 -25.78
CA LYS A 29 -18.72 -34.82 -26.38
C LYS A 29 -18.57 -36.31 -26.04
N TYR A 30 -17.41 -36.74 -25.54
CA TYR A 30 -17.09 -38.15 -25.29
C TYR A 30 -16.99 -38.46 -23.80
N ALA A 31 -16.25 -37.66 -23.06
CA ALA A 31 -15.99 -37.85 -21.63
C ALA A 31 -16.08 -36.50 -20.89
N PRO A 32 -17.33 -35.99 -20.64
CA PRO A 32 -17.55 -34.63 -20.13
C PRO A 32 -16.92 -34.35 -18.78
N GLN A 33 -16.81 -35.36 -17.92
CA GLN A 33 -16.28 -35.22 -16.56
C GLN A 33 -14.75 -35.28 -16.49
N LYS A 34 -14.11 -35.94 -17.46
CA LYS A 34 -12.69 -36.35 -17.36
C LYS A 34 -11.74 -35.19 -17.13
N ALA A 35 -11.94 -34.07 -17.84
CA ALA A 35 -11.05 -32.93 -17.77
C ALA A 35 -11.00 -32.31 -16.37
N ILE A 36 -12.16 -31.97 -15.80
CA ILE A 36 -12.24 -31.32 -14.50
C ILE A 36 -11.87 -32.27 -13.35
N ILE A 37 -12.28 -33.52 -13.40
CA ILE A 37 -11.89 -34.52 -12.39
C ILE A 37 -10.38 -34.68 -12.35
N SER A 38 -9.72 -34.74 -13.52
CA SER A 38 -8.24 -34.81 -13.58
C SER A 38 -7.56 -33.59 -12.96
N VAL A 39 -8.14 -32.40 -13.10
CA VAL A 39 -7.63 -31.17 -12.45
C VAL A 39 -7.82 -31.26 -10.93
N ILE A 40 -9.02 -31.65 -10.47
CA ILE A 40 -9.34 -31.74 -9.04
C ILE A 40 -8.49 -32.82 -8.35
N GLN A 41 -8.21 -33.94 -9.00
CA GLN A 41 -7.34 -34.98 -8.45
C GLN A 41 -5.89 -34.49 -8.21
N LYS A 42 -5.41 -33.62 -9.08
CA LYS A 42 -4.02 -33.12 -9.05
C LYS A 42 -3.82 -31.86 -8.22
N ILE A 43 -4.89 -31.08 -8.02
CA ILE A 43 -4.75 -29.83 -7.28
C ILE A 43 -4.60 -30.10 -5.80
N ASP A 44 -3.64 -29.43 -5.17
CA ASP A 44 -3.47 -29.37 -3.73
C ASP A 44 -3.93 -28.00 -3.22
N VAL A 45 -5.14 -27.96 -2.65
CA VAL A 45 -5.71 -26.74 -2.05
C VAL A 45 -5.27 -26.69 -0.61
N LEU A 46 -4.55 -25.66 -0.24
CA LEU A 46 -4.10 -25.48 1.14
C LEU A 46 -5.18 -24.78 1.98
N GLN A 47 -5.11 -24.92 3.30
CA GLN A 47 -6.02 -24.25 4.23
C GLN A 47 -6.03 -22.72 4.05
N ASP A 48 -7.09 -22.06 4.49
CA ASP A 48 -7.28 -20.61 4.36
C ASP A 48 -7.27 -20.14 2.90
N SER A 49 -7.93 -20.88 2.00
CA SER A 49 -8.03 -20.56 0.58
C SER A 49 -9.42 -20.07 0.19
N LEU A 50 -9.47 -19.04 -0.66
CA LEU A 50 -10.66 -18.68 -1.44
C LEU A 50 -10.60 -19.43 -2.77
N VAL A 51 -11.50 -20.38 -2.98
CA VAL A 51 -11.56 -21.21 -4.19
C VAL A 51 -12.67 -20.69 -5.10
N LEU A 52 -12.31 -20.23 -6.29
CA LEU A 52 -13.21 -19.67 -7.30
C LEU A 52 -13.44 -20.72 -8.39
N CYS A 53 -14.64 -21.27 -8.45
CA CYS A 53 -15.09 -22.26 -9.42
C CYS A 53 -15.86 -21.55 -10.52
N PHE A 54 -15.23 -21.30 -11.66
CA PHE A 54 -15.83 -20.59 -12.77
C PHE A 54 -16.65 -21.51 -13.66
N SER A 55 -17.90 -21.10 -13.89
CA SER A 55 -18.89 -21.79 -14.72
C SER A 55 -19.05 -23.28 -14.39
N PRO A 56 -19.55 -23.60 -13.16
CA PRO A 56 -19.63 -24.97 -12.66
C PRO A 56 -20.68 -25.84 -13.38
N LEU A 57 -21.69 -25.27 -14.00
CA LEU A 57 -22.76 -25.92 -14.77
C LEU A 57 -23.33 -27.18 -14.11
N LEU A 58 -22.92 -28.37 -14.55
CA LEU A 58 -23.35 -29.67 -14.02
C LEU A 58 -22.64 -30.08 -12.73
N GLY A 59 -21.70 -29.29 -12.24
CA GLY A 59 -20.98 -29.54 -11.00
C GLY A 59 -20.08 -30.77 -10.99
N TYR A 60 -19.65 -31.24 -12.16
CA TYR A 60 -18.74 -32.38 -12.25
C TYR A 60 -17.46 -32.13 -11.45
N GLY A 61 -17.15 -33.04 -10.50
CA GLY A 61 -16.00 -32.94 -9.62
C GLY A 61 -16.18 -31.98 -8.43
N LEU A 62 -17.32 -31.31 -8.30
CA LEU A 62 -17.54 -30.35 -7.20
C LEU A 62 -17.62 -31.05 -5.85
N LEU A 63 -18.29 -32.20 -5.76
CA LEU A 63 -18.37 -32.97 -4.52
C LEU A 63 -17.00 -33.51 -4.10
N GLU A 64 -16.21 -34.02 -5.05
CA GLU A 64 -14.85 -34.48 -4.83
C GLU A 64 -13.93 -33.34 -4.36
N LEU A 65 -14.11 -32.15 -4.93
CA LEU A 65 -13.41 -30.95 -4.48
C LEU A 65 -13.76 -30.64 -3.02
N LEU A 66 -15.06 -30.54 -2.69
CA LEU A 66 -15.51 -30.18 -1.34
C LEU A 66 -15.07 -31.19 -0.28
N GLN A 67 -15.04 -32.49 -0.62
CA GLN A 67 -14.54 -33.53 0.29
C GLN A 67 -13.03 -33.48 0.55
N LYS A 68 -12.28 -32.94 -0.41
CA LYS A 68 -10.81 -32.87 -0.37
C LYS A 68 -10.30 -31.60 0.32
N LEU A 69 -11.16 -30.58 0.48
CA LEU A 69 -10.73 -29.28 0.99
C LEU A 69 -10.36 -29.34 2.48
N PRO A 70 -9.25 -28.70 2.86
CA PRO A 70 -8.91 -28.52 4.27
C PRO A 70 -9.81 -27.44 4.92
N GLU A 71 -9.66 -27.29 6.24
CA GLU A 71 -10.41 -26.31 7.02
C GLU A 71 -10.22 -24.86 6.53
N ASN A 72 -11.20 -24.02 6.82
CA ASN A 72 -11.20 -22.58 6.50
C ASN A 72 -11.09 -22.24 5.00
N CYS A 73 -11.60 -23.09 4.12
CA CYS A 73 -11.75 -22.78 2.71
C CYS A 73 -13.15 -22.26 2.39
N LEU A 74 -13.25 -21.18 1.61
CA LEU A 74 -14.51 -20.71 1.05
C LEU A 74 -14.54 -21.06 -0.43
N VAL A 75 -15.59 -21.76 -0.87
CA VAL A 75 -15.77 -22.15 -2.27
C VAL A 75 -16.93 -21.37 -2.87
N LEU A 76 -16.65 -20.62 -3.93
CA LEU A 76 -17.63 -19.84 -4.68
C LEU A 76 -17.69 -20.33 -6.11
N GLY A 77 -18.88 -20.75 -6.56
CA GLY A 77 -19.20 -20.88 -7.97
C GLY A 77 -19.55 -19.53 -8.54
N ILE A 78 -19.10 -19.21 -9.73
CA ILE A 78 -19.42 -17.94 -10.40
C ILE A 78 -19.87 -18.22 -11.81
N GLU A 79 -21.07 -17.72 -12.15
CA GLU A 79 -21.61 -17.79 -13.49
C GLU A 79 -22.02 -16.38 -13.96
N LYS A 80 -21.42 -15.93 -15.07
CA LYS A 80 -21.64 -14.59 -15.61
C LYS A 80 -22.86 -14.50 -16.51
N ASP A 81 -23.14 -15.56 -17.28
CA ASP A 81 -24.26 -15.62 -18.22
C ASP A 81 -25.53 -16.01 -17.45
N ASP A 82 -26.59 -15.21 -17.55
CA ASP A 82 -27.82 -15.39 -16.75
C ASP A 82 -28.53 -16.73 -17.09
N GLU A 83 -28.59 -17.15 -18.36
CA GLU A 83 -29.16 -18.42 -18.75
C GLU A 83 -28.38 -19.63 -18.22
N LEU A 84 -27.04 -19.52 -18.21
CA LEU A 84 -26.18 -20.52 -17.63
C LEU A 84 -26.24 -20.50 -16.08
N PHE A 85 -26.50 -19.36 -15.47
CA PHE A 85 -26.68 -19.25 -14.01
C PHE A 85 -27.95 -19.99 -13.57
N ASP A 86 -29.08 -19.76 -14.26
CA ASP A 86 -30.34 -20.44 -13.96
C ASP A 86 -30.21 -21.95 -14.18
N PHE A 87 -29.58 -22.34 -15.29
CA PHE A 87 -29.30 -23.74 -15.61
C PHE A 87 -28.42 -24.39 -14.53
N SER A 88 -27.31 -23.77 -14.18
CA SER A 88 -26.39 -24.25 -13.13
C SER A 88 -27.08 -24.37 -11.77
N THR A 89 -27.93 -23.39 -11.43
CA THR A 89 -28.68 -23.40 -10.18
C THR A 89 -29.60 -24.62 -10.10
N ALA A 90 -30.30 -24.94 -11.20
CA ALA A 90 -31.20 -26.10 -11.28
C ALA A 90 -30.42 -27.43 -11.19
N GLU A 91 -29.29 -27.55 -11.87
CA GLU A 91 -28.49 -28.78 -11.88
C GLU A 91 -27.75 -29.01 -10.58
N LEU A 92 -27.14 -27.96 -9.98
CA LEU A 92 -26.40 -28.05 -8.73
C LEU A 92 -27.31 -28.38 -7.52
N LYS A 93 -28.57 -27.96 -7.54
CA LYS A 93 -29.56 -28.39 -6.52
C LYS A 93 -29.73 -29.91 -6.47
N LYS A 94 -29.59 -30.61 -7.59
CA LYS A 94 -29.69 -32.09 -7.64
C LYS A 94 -28.54 -32.81 -6.93
N LEU A 95 -27.41 -32.12 -6.73
CA LEU A 95 -26.22 -32.69 -6.09
C LEU A 95 -26.31 -32.74 -4.54
N ASN A 96 -27.38 -32.18 -3.96
CA ASN A 96 -27.59 -32.15 -2.50
C ASN A 96 -26.33 -31.73 -1.71
N ILE A 97 -25.69 -30.62 -2.12
CA ILE A 97 -24.47 -30.13 -1.48
C ILE A 97 -24.80 -29.68 -0.06
N ALA A 98 -24.22 -30.34 0.94
CA ALA A 98 -24.51 -30.15 2.36
C ALA A 98 -23.92 -28.84 2.97
N GLY A 99 -23.49 -27.88 2.18
CA GLY A 99 -22.88 -26.63 2.63
C GLY A 99 -21.46 -26.43 2.07
N GLY A 100 -20.83 -25.30 2.43
CA GLY A 100 -19.45 -25.01 2.00
C GLY A 100 -19.30 -24.49 0.57
N PHE A 101 -20.39 -24.46 -0.22
CA PHE A 101 -20.40 -23.92 -1.59
C PHE A 101 -21.56 -22.94 -1.78
N ARG A 102 -21.32 -21.87 -2.51
CA ARG A 102 -22.33 -20.91 -2.94
C ARG A 102 -22.11 -20.53 -4.41
N LEU A 103 -23.17 -20.62 -5.23
CA LEU A 103 -23.16 -20.10 -6.59
C LEU A 103 -23.56 -18.63 -6.59
N LEU A 104 -22.80 -17.81 -7.29
CA LEU A 104 -23.02 -16.38 -7.47
C LEU A 104 -23.25 -16.06 -8.95
N SER A 105 -24.26 -15.23 -9.22
CA SER A 105 -24.45 -14.57 -10.52
C SER A 105 -23.35 -13.52 -10.75
N GLY A 106 -23.21 -13.03 -11.99
CA GLY A 106 -22.24 -11.97 -12.28
C GLY A 106 -22.41 -10.70 -11.44
N LYS A 107 -23.65 -10.33 -11.09
CA LYS A 107 -23.94 -9.19 -10.21
C LYS A 107 -23.52 -9.46 -8.75
N GLU A 108 -23.88 -10.61 -8.24
CA GLU A 108 -23.51 -11.02 -6.86
C GLU A 108 -22.00 -11.20 -6.72
N ALA A 109 -21.32 -11.72 -7.75
CA ALA A 109 -19.86 -11.83 -7.76
C ALA A 109 -19.19 -10.45 -7.67
N THR A 110 -19.69 -9.46 -8.43
CA THR A 110 -19.18 -8.07 -8.33
C THR A 110 -19.44 -7.47 -6.95
N ALA A 111 -20.61 -7.70 -6.36
CA ALA A 111 -20.94 -7.25 -5.01
C ALA A 111 -20.00 -7.90 -3.97
N PHE A 112 -19.78 -9.21 -4.08
CA PHE A 112 -18.81 -9.93 -3.23
C PHE A 112 -17.41 -9.34 -3.33
N GLN A 113 -16.94 -9.04 -4.54
CA GLN A 113 -15.62 -8.46 -4.76
C GLN A 113 -15.47 -7.08 -4.11
N ASN A 114 -16.48 -6.22 -4.22
CA ASN A 114 -16.48 -4.91 -3.59
C ASN A 114 -16.46 -5.06 -2.05
N GLN A 115 -17.29 -5.94 -1.51
CA GLN A 115 -17.29 -6.25 -0.08
C GLN A 115 -15.92 -6.79 0.37
N LEU A 116 -15.32 -7.72 -0.41
CA LEU A 116 -13.98 -8.24 -0.11
C LEU A 116 -12.95 -7.10 -0.05
N ALA A 117 -12.99 -6.16 -0.99
CA ALA A 117 -12.08 -5.02 -1.02
C ALA A 117 -12.21 -4.10 0.21
N GLU A 118 -13.43 -3.92 0.71
CA GLU A 118 -13.73 -3.03 1.84
C GLU A 118 -13.48 -3.68 3.21
N THR A 119 -13.80 -4.98 3.34
CA THR A 119 -13.88 -5.63 4.66
C THR A 119 -12.84 -6.71 4.90
N PHE A 120 -12.04 -7.09 3.88
CA PHE A 120 -11.08 -8.18 3.99
C PHE A 120 -10.07 -7.95 5.12
N ASN A 121 -9.96 -8.90 6.02
CA ASN A 121 -9.11 -8.82 7.20
C ASN A 121 -8.26 -10.11 7.41
N GLY A 122 -7.87 -10.74 6.30
CA GLY A 122 -6.94 -11.87 6.33
C GLY A 122 -7.58 -13.24 6.53
N GLU A 123 -8.88 -13.39 6.22
CA GLU A 123 -9.61 -14.66 6.27
C GLU A 123 -8.98 -15.70 5.32
N PHE A 124 -8.45 -15.25 4.19
CA PHE A 124 -7.79 -16.10 3.20
C PHE A 124 -6.33 -15.72 3.02
N LYS A 125 -5.48 -16.72 2.79
CA LYS A 125 -4.06 -16.51 2.46
C LYS A 125 -3.79 -16.52 0.96
N ARG A 126 -4.71 -17.10 0.18
CA ARG A 126 -4.57 -17.27 -1.27
C ARG A 126 -5.90 -17.40 -1.97
N VAL A 127 -5.87 -17.18 -3.28
CA VAL A 127 -7.02 -17.40 -4.17
C VAL A 127 -6.64 -18.49 -5.15
N VAL A 128 -7.51 -19.49 -5.30
CA VAL A 128 -7.36 -20.62 -6.21
C VAL A 128 -8.41 -20.52 -7.30
N ARG A 129 -8.02 -20.68 -8.56
CA ARG A 129 -8.89 -20.66 -9.72
C ARG A 129 -9.13 -22.06 -10.26
N LEU A 130 -10.38 -22.38 -10.53
CA LEU A 130 -10.82 -23.62 -11.19
C LEU A 130 -11.82 -23.29 -12.28
N ASP A 131 -11.45 -23.53 -13.53
CA ASP A 131 -12.35 -23.41 -14.69
C ASP A 131 -13.06 -24.77 -14.87
N PHE A 132 -14.36 -24.82 -14.55
CA PHE A 132 -15.13 -26.07 -14.51
C PHE A 132 -15.62 -26.52 -15.89
N SER A 133 -15.82 -25.58 -16.79
CA SER A 133 -16.32 -25.87 -18.14
C SER A 133 -15.75 -24.89 -19.18
N ALA A 134 -15.92 -25.23 -20.45
CA ALA A 134 -15.54 -24.33 -21.54
C ALA A 134 -16.44 -23.07 -21.66
N ALA A 135 -17.52 -22.99 -20.87
CA ALA A 135 -18.37 -21.80 -20.81
C ALA A 135 -17.60 -20.56 -20.31
N VAL A 136 -16.54 -20.74 -19.54
CA VAL A 136 -15.62 -19.65 -19.14
C VAL A 136 -15.16 -18.84 -20.36
N ASN A 137 -14.98 -19.47 -21.53
CA ASN A 137 -14.54 -18.78 -22.74
C ASN A 137 -15.60 -17.82 -23.34
N LEU A 138 -16.86 -17.92 -22.94
CA LEU A 138 -17.94 -17.01 -23.39
C LEU A 138 -17.78 -15.61 -22.74
N ASN A 139 -17.23 -15.57 -21.53
CA ASN A 139 -17.03 -14.34 -20.75
C ASN A 139 -15.62 -14.30 -20.12
N ARG A 140 -14.60 -14.72 -20.87
CA ARG A 140 -13.24 -14.93 -20.34
C ARG A 140 -12.66 -13.69 -19.67
N THR A 141 -12.82 -12.53 -20.29
CA THR A 141 -12.33 -11.25 -19.73
C THR A 141 -12.89 -10.98 -18.34
N PHE A 142 -14.20 -11.21 -18.13
CA PHE A 142 -14.81 -11.05 -16.82
C PHE A 142 -14.21 -11.98 -15.77
N TYR A 143 -14.04 -13.27 -16.10
CA TYR A 143 -13.48 -14.24 -15.14
C TYR A 143 -12.01 -13.97 -14.83
N ASP A 144 -11.23 -13.56 -15.83
CA ASP A 144 -9.82 -13.21 -15.66
C ASP A 144 -9.67 -11.96 -14.79
N GLU A 145 -10.43 -10.91 -15.04
CA GLU A 145 -10.44 -9.68 -14.24
C GLU A 145 -10.90 -9.95 -12.80
N PHE A 146 -11.98 -10.69 -12.62
CA PHE A 146 -12.51 -11.04 -11.31
C PHE A 146 -11.47 -11.80 -10.47
N PHE A 147 -10.84 -12.81 -11.05
CA PHE A 147 -9.79 -13.59 -10.38
C PHE A 147 -8.61 -12.69 -9.99
N LEU A 148 -8.10 -11.89 -10.93
CA LEU A 148 -6.96 -11.01 -10.68
C LEU A 148 -7.25 -9.96 -9.60
N LEU A 149 -8.45 -9.39 -9.58
CA LEU A 149 -8.83 -8.43 -8.55
C LEU A 149 -8.93 -9.09 -7.16
N CYS A 150 -9.58 -10.24 -7.02
CA CYS A 150 -9.61 -10.98 -5.77
C CYS A 150 -8.19 -11.37 -5.29
N GLN A 151 -7.36 -11.86 -6.22
CA GLN A 151 -5.97 -12.23 -5.93
C GLN A 151 -5.15 -11.00 -5.46
N ASN A 152 -5.34 -9.86 -6.11
CA ASN A 152 -4.65 -8.62 -5.75
C ASN A 152 -5.07 -8.12 -4.35
N ILE A 153 -6.36 -8.17 -4.00
CA ILE A 153 -6.84 -7.80 -2.66
C ILE A 153 -6.15 -8.65 -1.60
N VAL A 154 -6.18 -9.98 -1.76
CA VAL A 154 -5.56 -10.91 -0.82
C VAL A 154 -4.05 -10.72 -0.74
N ASN A 155 -3.37 -10.64 -1.88
CA ASN A 155 -1.92 -10.44 -1.94
C ASN A 155 -1.49 -9.10 -1.32
N GLN A 156 -2.22 -8.01 -1.58
CA GLN A 156 -1.92 -6.69 -1.03
C GLN A 156 -2.09 -6.67 0.48
N PHE A 157 -3.13 -7.30 1.00
CA PHE A 157 -3.32 -7.44 2.44
C PHE A 157 -2.12 -8.13 3.09
N TRP A 158 -1.67 -9.27 2.56
CA TRP A 158 -0.56 -10.01 3.15
C TRP A 158 0.79 -9.33 2.98
N LYS A 159 1.02 -8.61 1.88
CA LYS A 159 2.21 -7.73 1.73
C LYS A 159 2.23 -6.64 2.81
N ASN A 160 1.10 -5.97 3.01
CA ASN A 160 0.97 -4.97 4.08
C ASN A 160 1.15 -5.61 5.46
N ARG A 161 0.60 -6.80 5.68
CA ARG A 161 0.73 -7.54 6.92
C ARG A 161 2.18 -7.89 7.24
N LEU A 162 2.95 -8.38 6.26
CA LEU A 162 4.39 -8.64 6.43
C LEU A 162 5.16 -7.36 6.79
N THR A 163 4.80 -6.25 6.17
CA THR A 163 5.37 -4.94 6.51
C THR A 163 5.06 -4.54 7.95
N LEU A 164 3.83 -4.74 8.41
CA LEU A 164 3.45 -4.46 9.80
C LEU A 164 4.14 -5.38 10.81
N VAL A 165 4.31 -6.66 10.50
CA VAL A 165 5.06 -7.58 11.36
C VAL A 165 6.51 -7.11 11.51
N LYS A 166 7.12 -6.62 10.45
CA LYS A 166 8.51 -6.14 10.47
C LYS A 166 8.67 -4.75 11.10
N PHE A 167 7.78 -3.82 10.79
CA PHE A 167 7.95 -2.40 11.12
C PHE A 167 6.85 -1.81 12.00
N GLY A 168 5.73 -2.51 12.22
CA GLY A 168 4.55 -1.95 12.89
C GLY A 168 4.81 -1.44 14.30
N ARG A 169 5.69 -2.10 15.06
CA ARG A 169 6.13 -1.61 16.35
C ARG A 169 6.86 -0.25 16.26
N ASN A 170 7.75 -0.13 15.26
CA ASN A 170 8.45 1.12 15.01
C ASN A 170 7.48 2.22 14.56
N TYR A 171 6.54 1.90 13.66
CA TYR A 171 5.53 2.86 13.19
C TYR A 171 4.71 3.43 14.35
N SER A 172 4.14 2.56 15.19
CA SER A 172 3.34 2.99 16.33
C SER A 172 4.17 3.72 17.40
N GLY A 173 5.35 3.20 17.71
CA GLY A 173 6.24 3.84 18.68
C GLY A 173 6.73 5.22 18.22
N ASN A 174 7.10 5.35 16.94
CA ASN A 174 7.51 6.62 16.35
C ASN A 174 6.33 7.60 16.29
N LEU A 175 5.13 7.13 15.94
CA LEU A 175 3.93 7.95 15.88
C LEU A 175 3.70 8.66 17.21
N PHE A 176 3.66 7.93 18.32
CA PHE A 176 3.44 8.55 19.64
C PHE A 176 4.61 9.44 20.09
N LYS A 177 5.86 9.07 19.78
CA LYS A 177 7.01 9.93 20.06
C LYS A 177 6.97 11.22 19.26
N ASN A 178 6.56 11.18 17.99
CA ASN A 178 6.45 12.35 17.13
C ASN A 178 5.27 13.25 17.51
N LEU A 179 4.18 12.69 18.05
CA LEU A 179 3.06 13.48 18.56
C LEU A 179 3.48 14.50 19.62
N ARG A 180 4.56 14.27 20.35
CA ARG A 180 5.11 15.24 21.32
C ARG A 180 5.64 16.51 20.69
N PHE A 181 6.07 16.43 19.41
CA PHE A 181 6.54 17.59 18.65
C PHE A 181 5.41 18.25 17.86
N PHE A 182 4.21 17.65 17.86
CA PHE A 182 3.07 18.20 17.12
C PHE A 182 2.61 19.58 17.61
N PRO A 183 2.61 19.91 18.92
CA PRO A 183 2.26 21.24 19.40
C PRO A 183 3.11 22.35 18.78
N GLU A 184 4.43 22.11 18.58
CA GLU A 184 5.36 23.09 18.02
C GLU A 184 5.29 23.15 16.47
N SER A 185 4.65 22.17 15.84
CA SER A 185 4.62 22.02 14.38
C SER A 185 3.75 23.06 13.68
N SER A 186 4.08 23.33 12.42
CA SER A 186 3.26 24.11 11.53
C SER A 186 2.10 23.28 10.95
N ILE A 187 1.13 23.93 10.33
CA ILE A 187 0.04 23.30 9.59
C ILE A 187 0.31 23.34 8.10
N PHE A 188 -0.44 22.59 7.31
CA PHE A 188 -0.41 22.69 5.86
C PHE A 188 -0.83 24.08 5.40
N PHE A 189 -0.23 24.57 4.31
CA PHE A 189 -0.39 25.89 3.76
C PHE A 189 -0.59 25.83 2.24
N LYS A 190 -0.72 26.98 1.56
CA LYS A 190 -0.91 27.03 0.12
C LYS A 190 0.25 27.71 -0.59
N VAL A 191 0.60 27.16 -1.76
CA VAL A 191 1.71 27.60 -2.60
C VAL A 191 1.16 28.03 -3.96
N GLU A 192 1.44 29.27 -4.35
CA GLU A 192 1.07 29.86 -5.64
C GLU A 192 2.22 29.80 -6.65
N LYS A 193 3.45 29.63 -6.19
CA LYS A 193 4.62 29.42 -7.06
C LYS A 193 4.55 28.07 -7.78
N PRO A 194 5.13 27.95 -8.97
CA PRO A 194 5.41 26.65 -9.57
C PRO A 194 6.15 25.74 -8.61
N ILE A 195 5.67 24.51 -8.45
CA ILE A 195 6.25 23.54 -7.52
C ILE A 195 7.18 22.60 -8.28
N LEU A 196 8.38 22.36 -7.76
CA LEU A 196 9.32 21.37 -8.26
C LEU A 196 9.50 20.25 -7.23
N VAL A 197 9.02 19.06 -7.56
CA VAL A 197 9.21 17.85 -6.76
C VAL A 197 10.47 17.12 -7.23
N VAL A 198 11.40 16.91 -6.32
CA VAL A 198 12.70 16.31 -6.61
C VAL A 198 12.86 15.00 -5.83
N GLY A 199 12.85 13.89 -6.55
CA GLY A 199 13.22 12.58 -6.05
C GLY A 199 14.74 12.41 -5.94
N ALA A 200 15.17 11.20 -5.62
CA ALA A 200 16.59 10.86 -5.48
C ALA A 200 17.16 10.11 -6.70
N GLY A 201 16.46 10.07 -7.83
CA GLY A 201 16.92 9.45 -9.06
C GLY A 201 17.93 10.31 -9.81
N GLU A 202 18.72 9.69 -10.67
CA GLU A 202 19.82 10.34 -11.41
C GLU A 202 19.31 11.42 -12.38
N SER A 203 18.07 11.30 -12.91
CA SER A 203 17.48 12.30 -13.81
C SER A 203 17.39 13.70 -13.19
N ALA A 204 17.34 13.81 -11.86
CA ALA A 204 17.32 15.11 -11.18
C ALA A 204 18.61 15.92 -11.36
N ARG A 205 19.74 15.27 -11.62
CA ARG A 205 21.06 15.93 -11.68
C ARG A 205 21.11 17.00 -12.75
N GLU A 206 20.66 16.70 -13.95
CA GLU A 206 20.67 17.64 -15.07
C GLU A 206 19.70 18.79 -14.82
N THR A 207 18.47 18.47 -14.40
CA THR A 207 17.46 19.47 -14.06
C THR A 207 17.97 20.45 -13.02
N LEU A 208 18.54 19.96 -11.91
CA LEU A 208 19.06 20.81 -10.84
C LEU A 208 20.22 21.69 -11.28
N SER A 209 21.13 21.16 -12.12
CA SER A 209 22.24 21.94 -12.67
C SER A 209 21.74 23.11 -13.54
N SER A 210 20.73 22.87 -14.36
CA SER A 210 20.16 23.84 -15.27
C SER A 210 19.34 24.93 -14.56
N ILE A 211 18.60 24.57 -13.49
CA ILE A 211 17.79 25.56 -12.77
C ILE A 211 18.54 26.32 -11.67
N LYS A 212 19.81 25.98 -11.37
CA LYS A 212 20.54 26.49 -10.21
C LYS A 212 20.44 28.03 -10.05
N LYS A 213 20.63 28.78 -11.12
CA LYS A 213 20.54 30.24 -11.08
C LYS A 213 19.13 30.79 -10.89
N ASN A 214 18.11 29.99 -11.16
CA ASN A 214 16.70 30.36 -11.16
C ASN A 214 15.88 29.56 -10.13
N ALA A 215 16.53 28.83 -9.22
CA ALA A 215 15.89 27.96 -8.23
C ALA A 215 14.82 28.70 -7.39
N LYS A 216 15.06 29.99 -7.10
CA LYS A 216 14.13 30.87 -6.37
C LYS A 216 12.75 31.05 -7.03
N ASN A 217 12.63 30.76 -8.32
CA ASN A 217 11.35 30.87 -9.04
C ASN A 217 10.41 29.69 -8.78
N PHE A 218 10.91 28.64 -8.16
CA PHE A 218 10.15 27.46 -7.80
C PHE A 218 9.95 27.36 -6.29
N TYR A 219 8.90 26.66 -5.87
CA TYR A 219 8.81 26.06 -4.54
C TYR A 219 9.36 24.64 -4.64
N ILE A 220 10.55 24.40 -4.10
CA ILE A 220 11.26 23.12 -4.26
C ILE A 220 10.94 22.21 -3.09
N ILE A 221 10.36 21.04 -3.39
CA ILE A 221 10.10 19.94 -2.46
C ILE A 221 11.05 18.80 -2.77
N ALA A 222 11.94 18.47 -1.85
CA ALA A 222 12.94 17.42 -2.02
C ALA A 222 12.69 16.25 -1.08
N VAL A 223 12.92 15.01 -1.56
CA VAL A 223 12.91 13.83 -0.68
C VAL A 223 14.18 13.80 0.17
N ASP A 224 14.09 13.17 1.34
CA ASP A 224 15.18 13.01 2.30
C ASP A 224 16.50 12.52 1.67
N ALA A 225 16.45 11.50 0.80
CA ALA A 225 17.62 10.94 0.16
C ALA A 225 18.38 11.91 -0.77
N SER A 226 17.75 13.00 -1.24
CA SER A 226 18.36 14.01 -2.11
C SER A 226 18.97 15.22 -1.37
N LEU A 227 18.73 15.36 -0.06
CA LEU A 227 19.14 16.56 0.71
C LEU A 227 20.62 16.87 0.63
N GLN A 228 21.50 15.87 0.77
CA GLN A 228 22.95 16.08 0.70
C GLN A 228 23.41 16.52 -0.70
N THR A 229 22.71 16.08 -1.75
CA THR A 229 22.96 16.56 -3.11
C THR A 229 22.68 18.06 -3.21
N PHE A 230 21.50 18.53 -2.73
CA PHE A 230 21.16 19.95 -2.72
C PHE A 230 22.20 20.79 -1.97
N ARG A 231 22.63 20.30 -0.79
CA ARG A 231 23.70 20.95 -0.05
C ARG A 231 25.00 21.03 -0.85
N SER A 232 25.39 19.94 -1.53
CA SER A 232 26.65 19.89 -2.29
C SER A 232 26.67 20.83 -3.49
N ILE A 233 25.51 21.09 -4.11
CA ILE A 233 25.39 22.00 -5.25
C ILE A 233 25.04 23.45 -4.84
N GLY A 234 24.76 23.68 -3.55
CA GLY A 234 24.45 25.01 -3.01
C GLY A 234 23.08 25.55 -3.42
N ILE A 235 22.07 24.69 -3.57
CA ILE A 235 20.68 25.09 -3.77
C ILE A 235 19.94 24.91 -2.46
N LYS A 236 19.34 25.98 -1.92
CA LYS A 236 18.39 25.90 -0.81
C LYS A 236 17.05 25.39 -1.32
N ILE A 237 16.42 24.49 -0.58
CA ILE A 237 15.09 23.96 -0.87
C ILE A 237 14.07 24.59 0.09
N ASP A 238 12.81 24.68 -0.35
CA ASP A 238 11.74 25.23 0.50
C ASP A 238 11.23 24.15 1.46
N ALA A 239 11.11 22.91 0.99
CA ALA A 239 10.62 21.81 1.82
C ALA A 239 11.37 20.49 1.60
N ALA A 240 11.56 19.75 2.68
CA ALA A 240 11.98 18.35 2.70
C ALA A 240 10.79 17.44 3.04
N VAL A 241 10.81 16.18 2.56
CA VAL A 241 9.81 15.15 2.92
C VAL A 241 10.54 13.94 3.47
N CYS A 242 10.04 13.38 4.60
CA CYS A 242 10.60 12.20 5.22
C CYS A 242 9.52 11.26 5.77
N GLU A 243 9.62 9.97 5.44
CA GLU A 243 8.72 8.90 5.92
C GLU A 243 9.45 7.74 6.59
N GLU A 244 10.78 7.64 6.42
CA GLU A 244 11.53 6.46 6.88
C GLU A 244 11.52 6.35 8.41
N SER A 245 11.08 5.19 8.88
CA SER A 245 10.95 4.88 10.31
C SER A 245 12.26 4.47 10.98
N GLN A 246 13.24 4.04 10.21
CA GLN A 246 14.50 3.50 10.71
C GLN A 246 15.53 4.61 10.95
N SER A 247 16.42 4.39 11.90
CA SER A 247 17.43 5.38 12.34
C SER A 247 18.45 5.75 11.25
N ILE A 248 18.64 4.92 10.23
CA ILE A 248 19.56 5.19 9.12
C ILE A 248 19.25 6.50 8.39
N ILE A 249 17.97 6.92 8.40
CA ILE A 249 17.53 8.14 7.74
C ILE A 249 18.19 9.41 8.30
N ALA A 250 18.60 9.40 9.57
CA ALA A 250 19.32 10.51 10.18
C ALA A 250 20.59 10.87 9.41
N GLY A 251 21.20 9.89 8.72
CA GLY A 251 22.34 10.11 7.83
C GLY A 251 22.03 11.07 6.68
N CYS A 252 20.83 11.02 6.10
CA CYS A 252 20.41 11.93 5.03
C CYS A 252 20.33 13.38 5.50
N PHE A 253 20.00 13.60 6.77
CA PHE A 253 19.85 14.93 7.38
C PHE A 253 21.13 15.49 7.97
N LYS A 254 22.21 14.70 8.04
CA LYS A 254 23.48 15.15 8.62
C LYS A 254 24.03 16.39 7.94
N GLY A 255 24.13 17.49 8.70
CA GLY A 255 24.57 18.79 8.20
C GLY A 255 23.58 19.52 7.26
N CYS A 256 22.32 19.08 7.16
CA CYS A 256 21.29 19.67 6.30
C CYS A 256 20.20 20.44 7.06
N LYS A 257 20.36 20.71 8.35
CA LYS A 257 19.34 21.39 9.19
C LYS A 257 18.89 22.74 8.58
N ASP A 258 19.82 23.50 8.00
CA ASP A 258 19.56 24.83 7.44
C ASP A 258 19.31 24.80 5.92
N SER A 259 19.27 23.61 5.31
CA SER A 259 19.07 23.46 3.87
C SER A 259 17.61 23.55 3.44
N PHE A 260 16.66 23.55 4.37
CA PHE A 260 15.22 23.63 4.12
C PHE A 260 14.50 24.52 5.13
N ASP A 261 13.36 25.07 4.74
CA ASP A 261 12.53 25.91 5.60
C ASP A 261 11.38 25.11 6.25
N THR A 262 10.88 24.06 5.57
CA THR A 262 9.79 23.21 6.05
C THR A 262 10.20 21.74 5.98
N LEU A 263 9.74 20.94 6.94
CA LEU A 263 9.91 19.48 6.93
C LEU A 263 8.54 18.80 7.02
N PHE A 264 8.07 18.27 5.91
CA PHE A 264 6.90 17.39 5.89
C PHE A 264 7.32 16.03 6.41
N LEU A 265 6.78 15.67 7.57
CA LEU A 265 7.21 14.50 8.32
C LEU A 265 6.04 13.58 8.62
N SER A 266 6.13 12.33 8.16
CA SER A 266 5.21 11.31 8.59
C SER A 266 5.30 11.10 10.10
N LEU A 267 4.18 10.98 10.80
CA LEU A 267 4.20 10.63 12.22
C LEU A 267 4.88 9.28 12.49
N THR A 268 4.97 8.39 11.50
CA THR A 268 5.69 7.12 11.62
C THR A 268 7.18 7.22 11.34
N ALA A 269 7.67 8.37 10.87
CA ALA A 269 9.10 8.60 10.61
C ALA A 269 9.93 8.58 11.89
N ASN A 270 11.24 8.42 11.73
CA ASN A 270 12.15 8.35 12.86
C ASN A 270 12.15 9.65 13.70
N PRO A 271 11.89 9.59 15.02
CA PRO A 271 11.75 10.78 15.86
C PRO A 271 13.01 11.65 15.95
N ASN A 272 14.18 11.09 15.68
CA ASN A 272 15.41 11.88 15.66
C ASN A 272 15.42 12.91 14.54
N VAL A 273 14.64 12.69 13.46
CA VAL A 273 14.44 13.68 12.39
C VAL A 273 13.55 14.83 12.88
N ALA A 274 12.46 14.51 13.59
CA ALA A 274 11.56 15.53 14.17
C ALA A 274 12.29 16.48 15.13
N LYS A 275 13.25 15.96 15.90
CA LYS A 275 14.05 16.74 16.86
C LYS A 275 15.01 17.75 16.23
N LEU A 276 15.35 17.60 14.94
CA LEU A 276 16.34 18.47 14.29
C LEU A 276 15.88 19.92 14.20
N ALA A 277 14.62 20.14 13.90
CA ALA A 277 14.03 21.46 13.75
C ALA A 277 12.51 21.40 14.04
N PRO A 278 12.09 21.28 15.32
CA PRO A 278 10.67 21.05 15.66
C PRO A 278 9.72 22.06 15.05
N GLN A 279 10.09 23.35 15.01
CA GLN A 279 9.28 24.45 14.50
C GLN A 279 9.10 24.41 12.98
N LYS A 280 9.97 23.68 12.25
CA LYS A 280 9.88 23.48 10.80
C LYS A 280 9.01 22.30 10.42
N ASN A 281 8.63 21.45 11.36
CA ASN A 281 7.85 20.24 11.09
C ASN A 281 6.42 20.58 10.68
N VAL A 282 5.92 19.87 9.67
CA VAL A 282 4.52 19.75 9.30
C VAL A 282 4.18 18.26 9.28
N PHE A 283 3.44 17.81 10.28
CA PHE A 283 3.13 16.39 10.42
C PHE A 283 1.93 15.97 9.59
N TYR A 284 1.97 14.72 9.15
CA TYR A 284 0.85 14.02 8.55
C TYR A 284 0.80 12.56 8.99
N ILE A 285 -0.38 11.96 8.95
CA ILE A 285 -0.61 10.56 9.29
C ILE A 285 -0.70 9.72 8.02
N PRO A 286 0.20 8.74 7.79
CA PRO A 286 -0.04 7.72 6.79
C PRO A 286 -1.04 6.70 7.35
N ILE A 287 -2.17 6.51 6.69
CA ILE A 287 -3.17 5.49 7.05
C ILE A 287 -2.68 4.13 6.56
N TYR A 288 -1.74 3.52 7.28
CA TYR A 288 -1.11 2.26 6.92
C TYR A 288 -1.90 1.01 7.30
N SER A 289 -3.01 1.19 8.01
CA SER A 289 -3.95 0.12 8.38
C SER A 289 -5.32 0.70 8.71
N ASN A 290 -6.36 -0.14 8.69
CA ASN A 290 -7.70 0.23 9.17
C ASN A 290 -7.81 0.22 10.70
N ALA A 291 -6.69 0.39 11.42
CA ALA A 291 -6.65 0.32 12.86
C ALA A 291 -7.48 1.41 13.52
N LYS A 292 -8.26 1.01 14.53
CA LYS A 292 -9.16 1.90 15.28
C LYS A 292 -8.39 3.00 15.99
N PHE A 293 -7.20 2.69 16.52
CA PHE A 293 -6.39 3.71 17.21
C PHE A 293 -5.99 4.89 16.30
N LEU A 294 -5.78 4.66 15.00
CA LEU A 294 -5.53 5.74 14.05
C LEU A 294 -6.78 6.61 13.84
N LYS A 295 -7.96 5.98 13.75
CA LYS A 295 -9.24 6.68 13.65
C LYS A 295 -9.52 7.48 14.91
N ASN A 296 -9.36 6.86 16.09
CA ASN A 296 -9.53 7.53 17.38
C ASN A 296 -8.61 8.73 17.55
N LEU A 297 -7.37 8.64 17.05
CA LEU A 297 -6.42 9.76 17.09
C LEU A 297 -6.94 10.96 16.27
N ILE A 298 -7.51 10.71 15.10
CA ILE A 298 -8.07 11.75 14.23
C ILE A 298 -9.35 12.34 14.86
N GLU A 299 -10.21 11.51 15.44
CA GLU A 299 -11.48 11.92 16.08
C GLU A 299 -11.27 12.76 17.33
N LYS A 300 -10.17 12.60 18.05
CA LYS A 300 -9.80 13.37 19.26
C LYS A 300 -9.35 14.80 18.98
N LYS A 301 -9.73 15.39 17.85
CA LYS A 301 -9.40 16.77 17.43
C LYS A 301 -7.91 17.06 17.25
N ILE A 302 -7.11 16.02 17.07
CA ILE A 302 -5.74 16.17 16.62
C ILE A 302 -5.85 16.40 15.11
N GLU A 303 -5.98 17.66 14.70
CA GLU A 303 -6.12 18.08 13.30
C GLU A 303 -4.81 17.85 12.52
N ILE A 304 -4.57 16.59 12.15
CA ILE A 304 -3.43 16.20 11.31
C ILE A 304 -3.96 15.70 9.98
N GLU A 305 -3.40 16.20 8.89
CA GLU A 305 -3.71 15.69 7.55
C GLU A 305 -3.38 14.21 7.45
N SER A 306 -4.29 13.46 6.84
CA SER A 306 -4.10 12.04 6.62
C SER A 306 -3.88 11.74 5.13
N PHE A 307 -2.91 10.88 4.83
CA PHE A 307 -2.60 10.45 3.48
C PHE A 307 -2.63 8.93 3.36
N LEU A 308 -2.96 8.44 2.18
CA LEU A 308 -2.76 7.03 1.87
C LEU A 308 -1.27 6.73 1.77
N PRO A 309 -0.77 5.65 2.38
CA PRO A 309 0.63 5.27 2.25
C PRO A 309 0.91 4.78 0.83
N LEU A 310 1.82 5.44 0.16
CA LEU A 310 2.18 5.13 -1.23
C LEU A 310 3.46 4.27 -1.33
N GLY A 311 4.08 3.97 -0.20
CA GLY A 311 5.26 3.09 -0.10
C GLY A 311 6.56 3.69 -0.64
N SER A 312 6.51 4.92 -1.16
CA SER A 312 7.68 5.65 -1.67
C SER A 312 7.58 7.13 -1.28
N VAL A 313 8.60 7.65 -0.64
CA VAL A 313 8.67 9.07 -0.25
C VAL A 313 8.54 10.02 -1.44
N GLY A 314 8.95 9.59 -2.65
CA GLY A 314 8.78 10.38 -3.87
C GLY A 314 7.32 10.54 -4.28
N LEU A 315 6.50 9.49 -4.13
CA LEU A 315 5.05 9.57 -4.37
C LEU A 315 4.38 10.46 -3.32
N SER A 316 4.77 10.33 -2.06
CA SER A 316 4.26 11.16 -0.97
C SER A 316 4.64 12.64 -1.16
N ALA A 317 5.84 12.92 -1.67
CA ALA A 317 6.25 14.29 -2.01
C ALA A 317 5.36 14.91 -3.09
N LEU A 318 4.98 14.13 -4.12
CA LEU A 318 4.03 14.59 -5.13
C LEU A 318 2.62 14.78 -4.55
N GLN A 319 2.15 13.86 -3.70
CA GLN A 319 0.86 14.00 -3.02
C GLN A 319 0.81 15.27 -2.15
N ILE A 320 1.89 15.56 -1.42
CA ILE A 320 2.05 16.79 -0.64
C ILE A 320 2.04 18.02 -1.57
N ALA A 321 2.77 17.98 -2.68
CA ALA A 321 2.80 19.08 -3.66
C ALA A 321 1.39 19.39 -4.20
N ILE A 322 0.59 18.37 -4.54
CA ILE A 322 -0.80 18.52 -4.98
C ILE A 322 -1.67 19.15 -3.88
N LYS A 323 -1.47 18.77 -2.62
CA LYS A 323 -2.20 19.36 -1.48
C LYS A 323 -1.79 20.81 -1.22
N LEU A 324 -0.51 21.14 -1.42
CA LEU A 324 0.02 22.49 -1.20
C LEU A 324 -0.36 23.46 -2.30
N ARG A 325 -0.45 23.04 -3.57
CA ARG A 325 -0.78 23.96 -4.66
C ARG A 325 -2.07 24.72 -4.37
N ALA A 326 -2.05 26.04 -4.53
CA ALA A 326 -3.19 26.90 -4.24
C ALA A 326 -4.37 26.58 -5.16
N GLU A 327 -4.10 26.40 -6.45
CA GLU A 327 -5.08 26.09 -7.49
C GLU A 327 -4.55 25.04 -8.46
N LYS A 328 -5.44 24.34 -9.18
CA LYS A 328 -5.06 23.35 -10.21
C LYS A 328 -4.28 23.96 -11.39
N SER A 329 -4.33 25.27 -11.56
CA SER A 329 -3.56 26.03 -12.55
C SER A 329 -2.07 26.14 -12.21
N VAL A 330 -1.70 26.05 -10.92
CA VAL A 330 -0.29 26.06 -10.50
C VAL A 330 0.41 24.80 -11.01
N PRO A 331 1.46 24.91 -11.84
CA PRO A 331 2.14 23.76 -12.39
C PRO A 331 3.00 23.06 -11.34
N ILE A 332 3.05 21.73 -11.44
CA ILE A 332 3.96 20.89 -10.67
C ILE A 332 4.91 20.21 -11.65
N PHE A 333 6.19 20.33 -11.44
CA PHE A 333 7.23 19.63 -12.19
C PHE A 333 7.81 18.53 -11.33
N VAL A 334 8.06 17.36 -11.92
CA VAL A 334 8.68 16.23 -11.23
C VAL A 334 9.99 15.83 -11.91
N THR A 335 11.02 15.57 -11.11
CA THR A 335 12.31 15.05 -11.59
C THR A 335 12.90 14.12 -10.54
N GLY A 336 13.76 13.19 -10.93
CA GLY A 336 14.35 12.22 -9.99
C GLY A 336 13.38 11.15 -9.47
N LEU A 337 12.19 11.03 -10.06
CA LEU A 337 11.25 9.93 -9.83
C LEU A 337 11.44 8.88 -10.94
N ASP A 338 12.63 8.31 -11.01
CA ASP A 338 13.05 7.49 -12.14
C ASP A 338 12.48 6.07 -12.08
N PHE A 339 12.16 5.55 -10.89
CA PHE A 339 11.76 4.16 -10.62
C PHE A 339 12.69 3.13 -11.29
N SER A 340 13.94 3.50 -11.46
CA SER A 340 14.98 2.70 -12.09
C SER A 340 16.36 3.14 -11.63
N TYR A 341 17.34 2.36 -12.00
CA TYR A 341 18.76 2.61 -11.76
C TYR A 341 19.49 2.74 -13.09
N SER A 342 20.48 3.61 -13.14
CA SER A 342 21.52 3.57 -14.16
C SER A 342 22.59 2.55 -13.78
N LEU A 343 23.37 2.09 -14.73
CA LEU A 343 24.48 1.20 -14.44
C LEU A 343 25.47 1.91 -13.49
N GLY A 344 25.73 1.29 -12.33
CA GLY A 344 26.62 1.83 -11.31
C GLY A 344 26.02 2.91 -10.39
N ALA A 345 24.83 3.46 -10.67
CA ALA A 345 24.19 4.50 -9.87
C ALA A 345 22.76 4.10 -9.49
N SER A 346 22.45 4.08 -8.20
CA SER A 346 21.09 3.84 -7.70
C SER A 346 20.40 5.10 -7.22
N HIS A 347 21.16 6.13 -6.90
CA HIS A 347 20.69 7.42 -6.43
C HIS A 347 21.52 8.53 -7.07
N ILE A 348 20.98 9.74 -7.05
CA ILE A 348 21.65 10.94 -7.51
C ILE A 348 23.01 11.11 -6.81
N LYS A 349 24.00 11.59 -7.56
CA LYS A 349 25.36 11.83 -7.06
C LYS A 349 25.35 12.74 -5.82
N SER A 350 26.26 12.44 -4.88
CA SER A 350 26.40 13.14 -3.59
C SER A 350 25.25 12.91 -2.61
N SER A 351 24.31 12.01 -2.89
CA SER A 351 23.33 11.57 -1.89
C SER A 351 24.01 10.78 -0.77
N PHE A 352 23.36 10.70 0.41
CA PHE A 352 23.87 9.90 1.54
C PHE A 352 24.11 8.43 1.15
N HIS A 353 23.19 7.85 0.40
CA HIS A 353 23.30 6.46 -0.03
C HIS A 353 24.47 6.23 -0.99
N GLU A 354 24.70 7.14 -1.92
CA GLU A 354 25.82 7.06 -2.86
C GLU A 354 27.15 7.27 -2.12
N ASN A 355 27.24 8.24 -1.23
CA ASN A 355 28.44 8.48 -0.42
C ASN A 355 28.76 7.29 0.48
N SER A 356 27.75 6.72 1.16
CA SER A 356 27.91 5.54 2.01
C SER A 356 28.42 4.31 1.25
N ARG A 357 28.06 4.15 -0.04
CA ARG A 357 28.62 3.08 -0.88
C ARG A 357 30.07 3.35 -1.22
N ARG A 358 30.41 4.58 -1.59
CA ARG A 358 31.79 4.98 -1.89
C ARG A 358 32.70 4.77 -0.70
N GLU A 359 32.26 5.12 0.51
CA GLU A 359 32.99 4.89 1.75
C GLU A 359 33.23 3.41 2.05
N LYS A 360 32.31 2.53 1.62
CA LYS A 360 32.42 1.07 1.78
C LYS A 360 33.21 0.38 0.67
N SER A 361 33.53 1.11 -0.40
CA SER A 361 34.27 0.56 -1.55
C SER A 361 35.78 0.59 -1.28
N TYR A 362 36.48 -0.47 -1.68
CA TYR A 362 37.93 -0.55 -1.64
C TYR A 362 38.43 -1.47 -2.79
N ARG A 363 39.74 -1.57 -2.96
CA ARG A 363 40.36 -2.24 -4.10
C ARG A 363 39.82 -3.66 -4.40
N LEU A 364 39.52 -4.45 -3.38
CA LEU A 364 38.99 -5.83 -3.55
C LEU A 364 37.46 -5.89 -3.56
N LYS A 365 36.79 -4.79 -3.26
CA LYS A 365 35.32 -4.64 -3.28
C LYS A 365 34.97 -3.31 -3.90
N GLY A 366 34.97 -3.28 -5.23
CA GLY A 366 34.64 -2.10 -6.01
C GLY A 366 33.19 -1.63 -5.80
N ILE A 367 32.90 -0.42 -6.22
CA ILE A 367 31.56 0.19 -6.07
C ILE A 367 30.47 -0.61 -6.80
N GLU A 368 30.85 -1.35 -7.85
CA GLU A 368 29.96 -2.21 -8.64
C GLU A 368 29.31 -3.30 -7.79
N ASN A 369 30.00 -3.79 -6.75
CA ASN A 369 29.47 -4.79 -5.82
C ASN A 369 28.27 -4.28 -4.99
N PHE A 370 28.05 -2.97 -4.99
CA PHE A 370 26.90 -2.31 -4.33
C PHE A 370 25.88 -1.80 -5.35
N SER A 371 26.01 -2.16 -6.62
CA SER A 371 25.12 -1.71 -7.69
C SER A 371 23.82 -2.52 -7.69
N CYS A 372 22.69 -1.84 -7.48
CA CYS A 372 21.38 -2.45 -7.58
C CYS A 372 21.05 -2.98 -8.99
N SER A 373 21.74 -2.49 -10.02
CA SER A 373 21.59 -2.97 -11.39
C SER A 373 22.22 -4.34 -11.63
N LEU A 374 23.04 -4.83 -10.72
CA LEU A 374 23.70 -6.15 -10.78
C LEU A 374 23.09 -7.16 -9.79
N GLU A 375 22.06 -6.79 -9.05
CA GLU A 375 21.34 -7.71 -8.16
C GLU A 375 20.55 -8.76 -8.96
N LYS A 376 20.33 -9.94 -8.37
CA LYS A 376 19.53 -11.02 -9.01
C LYS A 376 18.09 -10.59 -9.33
N SER A 377 17.55 -9.61 -8.60
CA SER A 377 16.22 -9.05 -8.80
C SER A 377 16.18 -7.95 -9.85
N ALA A 378 17.32 -7.55 -10.42
CA ALA A 378 17.37 -6.49 -11.41
C ALA A 378 16.74 -6.94 -12.73
N ILE A 379 15.84 -6.12 -13.25
CA ILE A 379 15.14 -6.29 -14.51
C ILE A 379 15.61 -5.20 -15.45
N LYS A 380 16.01 -5.57 -16.67
CA LYS A 380 16.36 -4.61 -17.71
C LYS A 380 15.09 -4.19 -18.45
N GLU A 381 14.84 -2.89 -18.51
CA GLU A 381 13.66 -2.29 -19.14
C GLU A 381 14.05 -1.17 -20.10
N THR A 382 13.15 -0.86 -21.02
CA THR A 382 13.27 0.33 -21.86
C THR A 382 12.68 1.53 -21.12
N GLY A 383 13.52 2.49 -20.81
CA GLY A 383 13.13 3.74 -20.17
C GLY A 383 12.78 4.83 -21.17
N LYS A 384 12.69 6.07 -20.65
CA LYS A 384 12.46 7.29 -21.43
C LYS A 384 13.48 7.41 -22.57
N ASN A 385 13.03 7.94 -23.71
CA ASN A 385 13.86 8.14 -24.89
C ASN A 385 14.56 6.88 -25.43
N GLY A 386 14.01 5.68 -25.15
CA GLY A 386 14.58 4.42 -25.61
C GLY A 386 15.85 3.98 -24.87
N VAL A 387 16.24 4.69 -23.81
CA VAL A 387 17.45 4.36 -23.04
C VAL A 387 17.19 3.13 -22.17
N SER A 388 18.12 2.18 -22.19
CA SER A 388 18.04 0.99 -21.33
C SER A 388 18.31 1.35 -19.87
N VAL A 389 17.41 0.93 -18.97
CA VAL A 389 17.52 1.16 -17.53
C VAL A 389 17.34 -0.16 -16.78
N TYR A 390 17.76 -0.19 -15.52
CA TYR A 390 17.54 -1.32 -14.62
C TYR A 390 16.50 -0.96 -13.57
N THR A 391 15.62 -1.90 -13.26
CA THR A 391 14.58 -1.74 -12.25
C THR A 391 14.41 -3.01 -11.44
N ASN A 392 13.45 -3.05 -10.54
CA ASN A 392 13.05 -4.25 -9.79
C ASN A 392 11.54 -4.28 -9.56
N PRO A 393 10.96 -5.41 -9.12
CA PRO A 393 9.51 -5.53 -8.93
C PRO A 393 8.90 -4.45 -8.03
N SER A 394 9.62 -3.98 -7.00
CA SER A 394 9.14 -2.93 -6.10
C SER A 394 9.06 -1.57 -6.79
N LEU A 395 10.07 -1.20 -7.56
CA LEU A 395 10.09 0.06 -8.31
C LEU A 395 9.05 0.07 -9.43
N ILE A 396 8.85 -1.07 -10.10
CA ILE A 396 7.76 -1.24 -11.09
C ILE A 396 6.40 -1.03 -10.42
N ALA A 397 6.18 -1.62 -9.24
CA ALA A 397 4.94 -1.44 -8.49
C ALA A 397 4.72 0.04 -8.09
N TYR A 398 5.76 0.74 -7.63
CA TYR A 398 5.66 2.17 -7.34
C TYR A 398 5.38 3.01 -8.58
N ARG A 399 6.01 2.70 -9.70
CA ARG A 399 5.73 3.37 -10.98
C ARG A 399 4.28 3.13 -11.43
N THR A 400 3.77 1.91 -11.31
CA THR A 400 2.37 1.60 -11.63
C THR A 400 1.44 2.40 -10.74
N LEU A 401 1.67 2.39 -9.42
CA LEU A 401 0.89 3.19 -8.47
C LEU A 401 0.97 4.69 -8.76
N PHE A 402 2.12 5.20 -9.20
CA PHE A 402 2.29 6.58 -9.63
C PHE A 402 1.36 6.91 -10.81
N VAL A 403 1.37 6.08 -11.86
CA VAL A 403 0.54 6.29 -13.05
C VAL A 403 -0.96 6.22 -12.70
N ASP A 404 -1.36 5.25 -11.92
CA ASP A 404 -2.76 5.06 -11.52
C ASP A 404 -3.29 6.23 -10.69
N ARG A 405 -2.45 6.79 -9.82
CA ARG A 405 -2.85 7.89 -8.92
C ARG A 405 -2.74 9.28 -9.53
N PHE A 406 -1.71 9.52 -10.32
CA PHE A 406 -1.34 10.86 -10.77
C PHE A 406 -1.40 11.05 -12.28
N GLY A 407 -1.56 9.99 -13.06
CA GLY A 407 -1.54 10.06 -14.53
C GLY A 407 -2.64 10.93 -15.14
N ASN A 408 -3.76 11.12 -14.43
CA ASN A 408 -4.88 11.96 -14.85
C ASN A 408 -4.88 13.37 -14.20
N GLU A 409 -3.90 13.66 -13.34
CA GLU A 409 -3.80 14.98 -12.70
C GLU A 409 -3.32 16.03 -13.69
N LYS A 410 -4.04 17.15 -13.75
CA LYS A 410 -3.73 18.24 -14.68
C LYS A 410 -2.58 19.11 -14.16
N ASN A 411 -1.82 19.67 -15.10
CA ASN A 411 -0.70 20.58 -14.83
C ASN A 411 0.41 19.96 -13.97
N ILE A 412 0.65 18.66 -14.16
CA ILE A 412 1.83 17.97 -13.65
C ILE A 412 2.68 17.55 -14.84
N PHE A 413 3.97 17.85 -14.82
CA PHE A 413 4.90 17.67 -15.93
C PHE A 413 6.11 16.85 -15.50
N ASP A 414 6.54 15.93 -16.37
CA ASP A 414 7.77 15.17 -16.18
C ASP A 414 8.96 15.93 -16.78
N ALA A 415 9.86 16.39 -15.92
CA ALA A 415 11.09 17.07 -16.27
C ALA A 415 12.33 16.15 -16.25
N GLY A 416 12.15 14.87 -15.89
CA GLY A 416 13.23 13.88 -15.88
C GLY A 416 13.46 13.27 -17.26
N LYS A 417 14.69 13.30 -17.76
CA LYS A 417 15.05 12.76 -19.09
C LYS A 417 15.30 11.25 -19.10
N THR A 418 15.58 10.66 -17.96
CA THR A 418 15.86 9.21 -17.81
C THR A 418 14.88 8.57 -16.84
N GLY A 419 14.93 7.24 -16.71
CA GLY A 419 14.02 6.48 -15.87
C GLY A 419 12.86 5.85 -16.63
N LEU A 420 11.94 5.21 -15.92
CA LEU A 420 10.73 4.63 -16.50
C LEU A 420 9.72 5.72 -16.87
N GLU A 421 8.91 5.47 -17.90
CA GLU A 421 7.86 6.39 -18.33
C GLU A 421 6.80 6.62 -17.25
N LEU A 422 6.52 7.89 -16.92
CA LEU A 422 5.55 8.31 -15.90
C LEU A 422 4.14 8.57 -16.46
N ARG A 423 3.96 8.53 -17.78
CA ARG A 423 2.72 8.89 -18.48
C ARG A 423 2.22 10.32 -18.15
N LEU A 424 3.14 11.21 -17.84
CA LEU A 424 2.89 12.65 -17.70
C LEU A 424 3.33 13.39 -18.95
N PRO A 425 2.78 14.59 -19.24
CA PRO A 425 3.33 15.50 -20.24
C PRO A 425 4.80 15.78 -19.93
N LYS A 426 5.66 15.60 -20.95
CA LYS A 426 7.10 15.89 -20.82
C LYS A 426 7.36 17.39 -20.96
N THR A 427 8.34 17.88 -20.22
CA THR A 427 8.82 19.26 -20.33
C THR A 427 10.34 19.29 -20.25
N ASP A 428 10.93 20.24 -20.92
CA ASP A 428 12.35 20.53 -20.78
C ASP A 428 12.60 21.69 -19.79
N THR A 429 13.86 21.88 -19.44
CA THR A 429 14.23 22.91 -18.46
C THR A 429 13.95 24.34 -18.95
N GLU A 430 14.03 24.59 -20.27
CA GLU A 430 13.78 25.94 -20.84
C GLU A 430 12.30 26.26 -20.70
N GLN A 431 11.41 25.35 -21.07
CA GLN A 431 9.96 25.49 -20.89
C GLN A 431 9.59 25.67 -19.41
N MET A 432 10.18 24.88 -18.50
CA MET A 432 10.00 25.07 -17.06
C MET A 432 10.34 26.47 -16.59
N LEU A 433 11.49 27.01 -17.05
CA LEU A 433 11.95 28.36 -16.68
C LEU A 433 11.05 29.45 -17.26
N VAL A 434 10.55 29.28 -18.48
CA VAL A 434 9.59 30.22 -19.10
C VAL A 434 8.29 30.24 -18.30
N ILE A 435 7.74 29.07 -17.94
CA ILE A 435 6.52 28.98 -17.12
C ILE A 435 6.75 29.62 -15.75
N ALA A 436 7.87 29.27 -15.10
CA ALA A 436 8.19 29.77 -13.77
C ALA A 436 8.40 31.28 -13.69
N LYS A 437 8.94 31.91 -14.76
CA LYS A 437 9.09 33.37 -14.82
C LYS A 437 7.76 34.11 -14.97
N LYS A 438 6.77 33.50 -15.62
CA LYS A 438 5.45 34.10 -15.83
C LYS A 438 4.56 34.08 -14.59
N LEU A 439 4.81 33.14 -13.65
CA LEU A 439 4.04 32.94 -12.45
C LEU A 439 4.81 33.43 -11.22
N SER A 440 4.65 34.71 -10.87
CA SER A 440 5.12 35.23 -9.59
C SER A 440 4.05 34.99 -8.53
N GLY A 441 4.21 33.95 -7.73
CA GLY A 441 3.29 33.62 -6.63
C GLY A 441 3.97 33.74 -5.26
N CYS A 442 3.17 33.73 -4.23
CA CYS A 442 3.62 33.71 -2.83
C CYS A 442 3.34 32.36 -2.15
N VAL A 443 3.83 32.22 -0.94
CA VAL A 443 3.50 31.13 -0.04
C VAL A 443 2.58 31.69 1.03
N ARG A 444 1.35 31.16 1.12
CA ARG A 444 0.37 31.60 2.11
C ARG A 444 0.40 30.66 3.31
N HIS A 445 1.07 31.05 4.36
CA HIS A 445 1.07 30.31 5.62
C HIS A 445 -0.25 30.51 6.37
N GLY A 446 -0.86 29.42 6.82
CA GLY A 446 -2.02 29.46 7.70
C GLY A 446 -1.66 29.97 9.11
N ALA A 447 -2.63 30.57 9.81
CA ALA A 447 -2.42 31.00 11.18
C ALA A 447 -2.20 29.81 12.11
N LYS A 448 -1.20 29.89 12.98
CA LYS A 448 -0.94 28.87 14.02
C LYS A 448 -1.96 29.01 15.15
N LYS A 449 -2.73 27.95 15.45
CA LYS A 449 -3.45 27.80 16.71
C LYS A 449 -2.66 26.86 17.63
N LEU A 450 -1.76 27.40 18.43
CA LEU A 450 -0.83 26.61 19.25
C LEU A 450 -1.44 26.04 20.53
N SER A 451 -2.32 26.82 21.21
CA SER A 451 -2.82 26.46 22.55
C SER A 451 -3.64 25.17 22.60
N ASP A 452 -4.41 24.91 21.57
CA ASP A 452 -5.33 23.76 21.57
C ASP A 452 -4.62 22.43 21.25
N LYS A 453 -3.55 22.46 20.44
CA LYS A 453 -2.81 21.26 20.08
C LYS A 453 -2.09 20.60 21.26
N GLN A 454 -1.45 21.40 22.11
CA GLN A 454 -0.73 20.88 23.28
C GLN A 454 -1.69 20.20 24.24
N LYS A 455 -2.81 20.87 24.56
CA LYS A 455 -3.83 20.32 25.44
C LYS A 455 -4.40 19.00 24.92
N CYS A 456 -4.74 18.93 23.61
CA CYS A 456 -5.25 17.71 23.01
C CYS A 456 -4.27 16.53 23.09
N VAL A 457 -2.98 16.78 22.88
CA VAL A 457 -1.94 15.73 22.96
C VAL A 457 -1.74 15.27 24.41
N GLU A 458 -1.70 16.21 25.36
CA GLU A 458 -1.54 15.90 26.79
C GLU A 458 -2.73 15.11 27.32
N GLU A 459 -3.97 15.51 26.99
CA GLU A 459 -5.18 14.78 27.34
C GLU A 459 -5.17 13.37 26.76
N TYR A 460 -4.83 13.22 25.46
CA TYR A 460 -4.74 11.92 24.82
C TYR A 460 -3.71 11.01 25.51
N PHE A 461 -2.52 11.53 25.83
CA PHE A 461 -1.49 10.75 26.49
C PHE A 461 -1.86 10.35 27.91
N SER A 462 -2.53 11.27 28.65
CA SER A 462 -3.01 11.00 30.00
C SER A 462 -4.07 9.89 30.02
N GLU A 463 -5.04 9.95 29.08
CA GLU A 463 -6.07 8.92 28.93
C GLU A 463 -5.48 7.56 28.54
N GLU A 464 -4.59 7.53 27.55
CA GLU A 464 -3.94 6.27 27.12
C GLU A 464 -3.11 5.66 28.26
N LYS A 465 -2.33 6.48 28.97
CA LYS A 465 -1.57 6.04 30.14
C LYS A 465 -2.46 5.41 31.21
N LYS A 466 -3.59 6.07 31.54
CA LYS A 466 -4.53 5.57 32.54
C LYS A 466 -5.09 4.19 32.15
N VAL A 467 -5.54 4.05 30.91
CA VAL A 467 -6.12 2.79 30.41
C VAL A 467 -5.07 1.68 30.32
N LEU A 468 -3.83 2.00 29.93
CA LEU A 468 -2.76 1.02 29.91
C LEU A 468 -2.34 0.57 31.33
N LEU A 469 -2.39 1.46 32.34
CA LEU A 469 -2.17 1.08 33.73
C LEU A 469 -3.27 0.14 34.25
N GLU A 470 -4.55 0.41 33.92
CA GLU A 470 -5.66 -0.49 34.21
C GLU A 470 -5.43 -1.88 33.57
N LEU A 471 -5.06 -1.93 32.27
CA LEU A 471 -4.75 -3.19 31.59
C LEU A 471 -3.59 -3.94 32.28
N LYS A 472 -2.57 -3.24 32.76
CA LYS A 472 -1.46 -3.83 33.51
C LYS A 472 -1.93 -4.48 34.80
N GLU A 473 -2.81 -3.84 35.57
CA GLU A 473 -3.38 -4.38 36.79
C GLU A 473 -4.19 -5.65 36.53
N ILE A 474 -5.04 -5.63 35.48
CA ILE A 474 -5.84 -6.78 35.07
C ILE A 474 -4.94 -7.96 34.68
N LEU A 475 -3.94 -7.73 33.82
CA LEU A 475 -3.03 -8.77 33.33
C LEU A 475 -2.07 -9.31 34.42
N THR A 476 -1.89 -8.58 35.51
CA THR A 476 -1.09 -9.03 36.65
C THR A 476 -1.92 -9.66 37.79
N GLY A 477 -3.24 -9.76 37.61
CA GLY A 477 -4.14 -10.37 38.59
C GLY A 477 -4.37 -9.53 39.84
N LYS A 478 -4.15 -8.21 39.78
CA LYS A 478 -4.35 -7.28 40.91
C LYS A 478 -5.80 -6.78 41.03
N THR A 479 -6.68 -7.20 40.14
CA THR A 479 -8.09 -6.78 40.14
C THR A 479 -8.96 -7.88 40.74
N LYS A 480 -10.12 -7.49 41.34
CA LYS A 480 -11.10 -8.41 41.94
C LYS A 480 -12.18 -8.87 40.93
N LEU A 481 -11.88 -8.78 39.62
CA LEU A 481 -12.82 -9.17 38.55
C LEU A 481 -12.91 -10.70 38.44
N SER A 482 -14.10 -11.23 38.17
CA SER A 482 -14.29 -12.60 37.74
C SER A 482 -13.55 -12.86 36.42
N GLU A 483 -13.37 -14.13 36.05
CA GLU A 483 -12.67 -14.47 34.80
C GLU A 483 -13.40 -13.94 33.58
N ALA A 484 -14.72 -14.01 33.54
CA ALA A 484 -15.53 -13.50 32.45
C ALA A 484 -15.41 -11.97 32.30
N GLU A 485 -15.62 -11.22 33.39
CA GLU A 485 -15.46 -9.77 33.40
C GLU A 485 -14.04 -9.33 33.02
N ARG A 486 -13.03 -10.04 33.50
CA ARG A 486 -11.63 -9.79 33.14
C ARG A 486 -11.39 -9.96 31.64
N ASN A 487 -11.88 -11.04 31.05
CA ASN A 487 -11.71 -11.34 29.65
C ASN A 487 -12.42 -10.30 28.75
N GLU A 488 -13.64 -9.94 29.10
CA GLU A 488 -14.39 -8.89 28.41
C GLU A 488 -13.66 -7.55 28.50
N ARG A 489 -13.24 -7.15 29.70
CA ARG A 489 -12.53 -5.87 29.91
C ARG A 489 -11.18 -5.81 29.18
N ILE A 490 -10.43 -6.91 29.12
CA ILE A 490 -9.20 -6.99 28.33
C ILE A 490 -9.52 -6.71 26.86
N LEU A 491 -10.53 -7.36 26.27
CA LEU A 491 -10.89 -7.17 24.86
C LEU A 491 -11.37 -5.75 24.58
N GLU A 492 -12.17 -5.15 25.46
CA GLU A 492 -12.59 -3.74 25.35
C GLU A 492 -11.39 -2.80 25.28
N ILE A 493 -10.38 -3.04 26.12
CA ILE A 493 -9.20 -2.18 26.16
C ILE A 493 -8.30 -2.41 24.95
N ILE A 494 -8.01 -3.65 24.57
CA ILE A 494 -7.02 -3.93 23.52
C ILE A 494 -7.56 -3.78 22.11
N ASN A 495 -8.87 -4.05 21.86
CA ASN A 495 -9.46 -3.96 20.52
C ASN A 495 -9.28 -2.60 19.84
N PRO A 496 -9.45 -1.45 20.49
CA PRO A 496 -9.19 -0.15 19.89
C PRO A 496 -7.71 0.29 19.96
N ARG A 497 -6.82 -0.57 20.45
CA ARG A 497 -5.38 -0.28 20.67
C ARG A 497 -4.49 -1.27 19.93
N GLU A 498 -4.75 -1.43 18.64
CA GLU A 498 -4.02 -2.38 17.79
C GLU A 498 -2.50 -2.12 17.79
N TYR A 499 -2.04 -0.93 18.16
CA TYR A 499 -0.61 -0.64 18.31
C TYR A 499 0.11 -1.58 19.29
N LEU A 500 -0.64 -2.20 20.23
CA LEU A 500 -0.11 -3.20 21.15
C LEU A 500 0.23 -4.53 20.47
N TYR A 501 -0.44 -4.85 19.34
CA TYR A 501 -0.34 -6.19 18.77
C TYR A 501 -0.28 -6.26 17.23
N LEU A 502 -0.48 -5.16 16.52
CA LEU A 502 -0.52 -5.16 15.05
C LEU A 502 0.76 -5.71 14.39
N HIS A 503 1.88 -5.73 15.11
CA HIS A 503 3.15 -6.28 14.65
C HIS A 503 3.37 -7.76 15.04
N PHE A 504 2.42 -8.40 15.72
CA PHE A 504 2.52 -9.82 15.99
C PHE A 504 2.18 -10.63 14.71
N PRO A 505 2.76 -11.80 14.48
CA PRO A 505 2.40 -12.64 13.33
C PRO A 505 0.90 -12.97 13.27
N ASP A 506 0.26 -13.17 14.41
CA ASP A 506 -1.18 -13.44 14.62
C ASP A 506 -1.98 -12.18 15.01
N GLY A 507 -1.41 -10.99 14.90
CA GLY A 507 -1.98 -9.72 15.35
C GLY A 507 -2.98 -9.07 14.37
N THR A 508 -3.75 -9.86 13.62
CA THR A 508 -4.87 -9.36 12.81
C THR A 508 -6.09 -9.02 13.64
N LYS A 509 -6.28 -9.75 14.74
CA LYS A 509 -7.37 -9.54 15.72
C LYS A 509 -6.82 -9.75 17.14
N ALA A 510 -7.39 -9.04 18.10
CA ALA A 510 -7.14 -9.32 19.51
C ALA A 510 -7.69 -10.70 19.89
N ASN A 511 -6.96 -11.42 20.73
CA ASN A 511 -7.40 -12.69 21.29
C ASN A 511 -6.93 -12.85 22.74
N LEU A 512 -7.51 -13.81 23.45
CA LEU A 512 -7.27 -14.06 24.87
C LEU A 512 -6.29 -15.22 25.12
N SER A 513 -5.63 -15.75 24.10
CA SER A 513 -4.66 -16.84 24.31
C SER A 513 -3.51 -16.35 25.22
N LEU A 514 -3.05 -17.23 26.08
CA LEU A 514 -1.99 -16.92 27.06
C LEU A 514 -0.72 -16.39 26.37
N GLY A 515 -0.37 -16.97 25.21
CA GLY A 515 0.80 -16.52 24.43
C GLY A 515 0.62 -15.12 23.86
N PHE A 516 -0.58 -14.77 23.39
CA PHE A 516 -0.90 -13.44 22.90
C PHE A 516 -0.85 -12.40 24.03
N LEU A 517 -1.51 -12.66 25.15
CA LEU A 517 -1.56 -11.74 26.29
C LEU A 517 -0.19 -11.54 26.94
N LYS A 518 0.69 -12.55 26.97
CA LYS A 518 2.10 -12.36 27.42
C LYS A 518 2.86 -11.38 26.53
N ARG A 519 2.65 -11.44 25.22
CA ARG A 519 3.27 -10.49 24.29
C ARG A 519 2.67 -9.08 24.44
N VAL A 520 1.33 -8.97 24.56
CA VAL A 520 0.66 -7.69 24.86
C VAL A 520 1.22 -7.06 26.11
N ARG A 521 1.46 -7.83 27.19
CA ARG A 521 2.05 -7.33 28.41
C ARG A 521 3.46 -6.75 28.20
N THR A 522 4.26 -7.36 27.36
CA THR A 522 5.58 -6.83 27.00
C THR A 522 5.49 -5.50 26.25
N GLU A 523 4.59 -5.40 25.28
CA GLU A 523 4.39 -4.16 24.53
C GLU A 523 3.75 -3.06 25.39
N LEU A 524 2.88 -3.42 26.32
CA LEU A 524 2.30 -2.48 27.27
C LEU A 524 3.36 -1.72 28.06
N GLU A 525 4.41 -2.40 28.56
CA GLU A 525 5.52 -1.74 29.27
C GLU A 525 6.28 -0.76 28.35
N TYR A 526 6.46 -1.12 27.08
CA TYR A 526 7.10 -0.24 26.10
C TYR A 526 6.28 1.02 25.84
N PHE A 527 4.96 0.89 25.63
CA PHE A 527 4.10 2.05 25.36
C PHE A 527 3.84 2.90 26.61
N LEU A 528 3.71 2.29 27.80
CA LEU A 528 3.63 3.03 29.05
C LEU A 528 4.84 3.96 29.24
N LYS A 529 6.03 3.50 28.88
CA LYS A 529 7.22 4.36 28.90
C LYS A 529 7.08 5.55 27.96
N ILE A 530 6.60 5.31 26.73
CA ILE A 530 6.36 6.39 25.76
C ILE A 530 5.34 7.40 26.29
N PHE A 531 4.24 6.98 26.90
CA PHE A 531 3.21 7.88 27.45
C PHE A 531 3.59 8.52 28.80
N SER A 532 4.69 8.11 29.42
CA SER A 532 5.16 8.68 30.70
C SER A 532 6.30 9.69 30.57
N ASP A 533 7.15 9.50 29.54
CA ASP A 533 8.24 10.45 29.22
C ASP A 533 7.70 11.76 28.65
#